data_f02579e9446882d0f7cf6a0ee5b9043e
#
_entry.id   f02579e9446882d0f7cf6a0ee5b9043e
#
_cell.length_a   1.000
_cell.length_b   1.000
_cell.length_c   1.000
_cell.angle_alpha   90.00
_cell.angle_beta   90.00
_cell.angle_gamma   90.00
#
_symmetry.space_group_name_H-M   'P 1'
#
loop_
_entity.id
_entity.type
_entity.pdbx_description
1 polymer ?
#
loop_
_entity_poly.entity_id
_entity_poly.type
_entity_poly.pdbx_seq_one_letter_code
_entity_poly.pdbx_strand_id
1 'polypeptide(L)'
;EGNERSYRVISLENNQINLNISKEMTGSEKGKLVPTEVGIIVTDFLVNNFSNILDYNFTASVEKDFDRIASGNQDWTNILNDFYGTFHPTVVDVKENATRETGERFLGQHPDSGRKVIVRLGKFGPMVQIGTVDDEEKPIFAGLLPNQKISKITLDEALELFKLPFYVGDFENEKVESNVGRFGPYIRHKNIFVSLPKTINPLELSLEKAIELINEKRKIDAPVGKYEGHDI
;
A
#
# COMPACT_ATOMS: atom_id res chain seq x y z
N GLU A 1 -6.53 -12.65 1.36
CA GLU A 1 -7.45 -12.37 0.23
C GLU A 1 -7.32 -13.48 -0.80
N GLY A 2 -8.45 -14.05 -1.25
CA GLY A 2 -8.46 -15.05 -2.32
C GLY A 2 -8.65 -14.42 -3.69
N ASN A 3 -8.42 -15.22 -4.73
CA ASN A 3 -8.78 -14.87 -6.10
C ASN A 3 -10.07 -15.56 -6.48
N GLU A 4 -11.03 -14.82 -7.07
CA GLU A 4 -12.23 -15.44 -7.63
C GLU A 4 -11.85 -16.21 -8.89
N ARG A 5 -12.18 -17.49 -8.93
CA ARG A 5 -12.00 -18.37 -10.08
C ARG A 5 -13.39 -18.80 -10.58
N SER A 6 -13.63 -18.60 -11.87
CA SER A 6 -14.82 -19.13 -12.53
C SER A 6 -14.46 -20.42 -13.29
N TYR A 7 -15.28 -21.42 -13.15
CA TYR A 7 -15.14 -22.68 -13.89
C TYR A 7 -16.49 -23.17 -14.39
N ARG A 8 -16.44 -23.96 -15.46
CA ARG A 8 -17.64 -24.55 -16.06
C ARG A 8 -17.85 -25.95 -15.50
N VAL A 9 -19.05 -26.21 -14.99
CA VAL A 9 -19.51 -27.53 -14.60
C VAL A 9 -20.43 -28.05 -15.69
N ILE A 10 -20.07 -29.16 -16.30
CA ILE A 10 -20.89 -29.85 -17.30
C ILE A 10 -21.45 -31.06 -16.61
N SER A 11 -22.78 -31.14 -16.48
CA SER A 11 -23.49 -32.32 -15.96
C SER A 11 -24.37 -32.94 -17.06
N LEU A 12 -24.47 -34.27 -17.05
CA LEU A 12 -25.38 -35.00 -17.91
C LEU A 12 -26.51 -35.55 -17.05
N GLU A 13 -27.69 -35.01 -17.22
CA GLU A 13 -28.91 -35.43 -16.53
C GLU A 13 -30.03 -35.74 -17.55
N ASN A 14 -30.68 -36.86 -17.41
CA ASN A 14 -31.78 -37.28 -18.31
C ASN A 14 -31.42 -37.16 -19.80
N ASN A 15 -30.22 -37.58 -20.19
CA ASN A 15 -29.69 -37.44 -21.56
C ASN A 15 -29.56 -36.01 -22.09
N GLN A 16 -29.57 -35.01 -21.19
CA GLN A 16 -29.36 -33.61 -21.53
C GLN A 16 -28.09 -33.10 -20.88
N ILE A 17 -27.33 -32.33 -21.64
CA ILE A 17 -26.10 -31.69 -21.14
C ILE A 17 -26.50 -30.34 -20.54
N ASN A 18 -26.26 -30.18 -19.25
CA ASN A 18 -26.44 -28.92 -18.54
C ASN A 18 -25.05 -28.29 -18.33
N LEU A 19 -24.96 -27.01 -18.62
CA LEU A 19 -23.74 -26.21 -18.43
C LEU A 19 -24.00 -25.13 -17.38
N ASN A 20 -23.32 -25.23 -16.26
CA ASN A 20 -23.38 -24.24 -15.19
C ASN A 20 -22.02 -23.57 -15.04
N ILE A 21 -22.01 -22.26 -14.79
CA ILE A 21 -20.83 -21.50 -14.42
C ILE A 21 -20.84 -21.35 -12.91
N SER A 22 -19.84 -21.93 -12.26
CA SER A 22 -19.63 -21.81 -10.81
C SER A 22 -18.44 -20.90 -10.53
N LYS A 23 -18.52 -20.18 -9.42
CA LYS A 23 -17.45 -19.30 -8.93
C LYS A 23 -17.00 -19.78 -7.57
N GLU A 24 -15.71 -19.82 -7.37
CA GLU A 24 -15.12 -20.15 -6.08
C GLU A 24 -13.99 -19.17 -5.72
N MET A 25 -13.80 -18.93 -4.43
CA MET A 25 -12.64 -18.17 -3.93
C MET A 25 -11.49 -19.12 -3.66
N THR A 26 -10.45 -19.04 -4.48
CA THR A 26 -9.24 -19.86 -4.32
C THR A 26 -8.13 -19.08 -3.64
N GLY A 27 -7.30 -19.76 -2.82
CA GLY A 27 -6.17 -19.14 -2.12
C GLY A 27 -6.57 -18.24 -0.94
N SER A 28 -7.85 -18.22 -0.55
CA SER A 28 -8.30 -17.55 0.68
C SER A 28 -8.15 -18.50 1.86
N GLU A 29 -7.23 -18.19 2.77
CA GLU A 29 -7.05 -18.94 4.00
C GLU A 29 -7.49 -18.10 5.19
N LYS A 30 -8.61 -18.47 5.80
CA LYS A 30 -9.15 -17.78 6.96
C LYS A 30 -8.25 -18.03 8.18
N GLY A 31 -7.86 -16.94 8.86
CA GLY A 31 -7.07 -17.01 10.10
C GLY A 31 -5.56 -17.16 9.90
N LYS A 32 -5.06 -17.15 8.67
CA LYS A 32 -3.61 -17.09 8.39
C LYS A 32 -3.13 -15.66 8.18
N LEU A 33 -1.94 -15.37 8.66
CA LEU A 33 -1.25 -14.12 8.39
C LEU A 33 -0.65 -14.20 6.98
N VAL A 34 -0.80 -13.13 6.21
CA VAL A 34 -0.17 -12.95 4.91
C VAL A 34 0.65 -11.66 4.93
N PRO A 35 1.83 -11.64 4.30
CA PRO A 35 2.64 -10.43 4.24
C PRO A 35 1.90 -9.34 3.45
N THR A 36 2.10 -8.10 3.88
CA THR A 36 1.71 -6.92 3.09
C THR A 36 2.69 -6.75 1.91
N GLU A 37 2.34 -5.96 0.90
CA GLU A 37 3.26 -5.65 -0.21
C GLU A 37 4.55 -4.98 0.29
N VAL A 38 4.43 -4.07 1.26
CA VAL A 38 5.59 -3.46 1.93
C VAL A 38 6.42 -4.52 2.66
N GLY A 39 5.75 -5.47 3.34
CA GLY A 39 6.42 -6.58 4.02
C GLY A 39 7.23 -7.45 3.05
N ILE A 40 6.70 -7.72 1.85
CA ILE A 40 7.42 -8.47 0.81
C ILE A 40 8.67 -7.70 0.38
N ILE A 41 8.55 -6.43 0.02
CA ILE A 41 9.67 -5.57 -0.41
C ILE A 41 10.77 -5.51 0.66
N VAL A 42 10.38 -5.34 1.94
CA VAL A 42 11.33 -5.32 3.06
C VAL A 42 11.99 -6.68 3.23
N THR A 43 11.24 -7.76 3.10
CA THR A 43 11.80 -9.13 3.19
C THR A 43 12.81 -9.38 2.07
N ASP A 44 12.47 -9.02 0.82
CA ASP A 44 13.36 -9.19 -0.32
C ASP A 44 14.65 -8.37 -0.13
N PHE A 45 14.53 -7.12 0.34
CA PHE A 45 15.70 -6.29 0.69
C PHE A 45 16.59 -6.95 1.75
N LEU A 46 15.99 -7.49 2.81
CA LEU A 46 16.73 -8.14 3.88
C LEU A 46 17.39 -9.44 3.41
N VAL A 47 16.69 -10.26 2.60
CA VAL A 47 17.24 -11.49 2.03
C VAL A 47 18.45 -11.19 1.15
N ASN A 48 18.38 -10.14 0.34
CA ASN A 48 19.45 -9.77 -0.57
C ASN A 48 20.68 -9.20 0.12
N ASN A 49 20.50 -8.48 1.24
CA ASN A 49 21.57 -7.71 1.87
C ASN A 49 22.02 -8.27 3.25
N PHE A 50 21.17 -9.05 3.92
CA PHE A 50 21.41 -9.53 5.30
C PHE A 50 21.12 -11.04 5.45
N SER A 51 21.48 -11.84 4.45
CA SER A 51 21.20 -13.28 4.39
C SER A 51 21.64 -14.06 5.63
N ASN A 52 22.78 -13.68 6.25
CA ASN A 52 23.31 -14.34 7.44
C ASN A 52 22.37 -14.25 8.65
N ILE A 53 21.65 -13.14 8.81
CA ILE A 53 20.70 -12.94 9.93
C ILE A 53 19.38 -13.66 9.64
N LEU A 54 19.03 -13.80 8.37
CA LEU A 54 17.81 -14.47 7.92
C LEU A 54 17.98 -15.99 7.75
N ASP A 55 19.19 -16.51 8.00
CA ASP A 55 19.41 -17.95 8.02
C ASP A 55 18.60 -18.60 9.16
N TYR A 56 17.92 -19.72 8.86
CA TYR A 56 17.10 -20.44 9.85
C TYR A 56 17.88 -20.88 11.08
N ASN A 57 19.19 -21.11 10.95
CA ASN A 57 20.05 -21.52 12.05
C ASN A 57 20.56 -20.34 12.89
N PHE A 58 20.38 -19.10 12.44
CA PHE A 58 20.87 -17.91 13.16
C PHE A 58 20.30 -17.86 14.58
N THR A 59 18.98 -17.90 14.73
CA THR A 59 18.32 -17.87 16.03
C THR A 59 18.77 -19.03 16.92
N ALA A 60 18.84 -20.26 16.37
CA ALA A 60 19.31 -21.43 17.11
C ALA A 60 20.76 -21.30 17.56
N SER A 61 21.60 -20.63 16.78
CA SER A 61 22.99 -20.33 17.18
C SER A 61 23.05 -19.33 18.32
N VAL A 62 22.28 -18.25 18.23
CA VAL A 62 22.21 -17.23 19.30
C VAL A 62 21.66 -17.82 20.61
N GLU A 63 20.65 -18.70 20.54
CA GLU A 63 20.13 -19.41 21.72
C GLU A 63 21.21 -20.28 22.39
N LYS A 64 22.01 -21.01 21.63
CA LYS A 64 23.15 -21.77 22.16
C LYS A 64 24.20 -20.88 22.82
N ASP A 65 24.45 -19.69 22.28
CA ASP A 65 25.36 -18.74 22.87
C ASP A 65 24.81 -18.21 24.20
N PHE A 66 23.51 -17.95 24.30
CA PHE A 66 22.85 -17.59 25.57
C PHE A 66 22.96 -18.69 26.63
N ASP A 67 22.83 -19.96 26.25
CA ASP A 67 23.02 -21.11 27.16
C ASP A 67 24.46 -21.17 27.68
N ARG A 68 25.46 -20.87 26.84
CA ARG A 68 26.87 -20.79 27.28
C ARG A 68 27.12 -19.64 28.22
N ILE A 69 26.52 -18.47 28.00
CA ILE A 69 26.57 -17.33 28.91
C ILE A 69 25.93 -17.71 30.26
N ALA A 70 24.73 -18.29 30.23
CA ALA A 70 23.99 -18.68 31.42
C ALA A 70 24.73 -19.70 32.28
N SER A 71 25.51 -20.61 31.65
CA SER A 71 26.36 -21.58 32.32
C SER A 71 27.73 -21.02 32.78
N GLY A 72 28.02 -19.76 32.51
CA GLY A 72 29.30 -19.12 32.85
C GLY A 72 30.49 -19.53 31.98
N ASN A 73 30.21 -20.24 30.87
CA ASN A 73 31.27 -20.74 29.98
C ASN A 73 31.70 -19.72 28.91
N GLN A 74 30.96 -18.61 28.77
CA GLN A 74 31.24 -17.58 27.77
C GLN A 74 30.85 -16.19 28.29
N ASP A 75 31.61 -15.18 27.92
CA ASP A 75 31.32 -13.78 28.22
C ASP A 75 30.42 -13.21 27.12
N TRP A 76 29.34 -12.55 27.51
CA TRP A 76 28.39 -11.94 26.59
C TRP A 76 29.01 -10.83 25.73
N THR A 77 30.02 -10.12 26.24
CA THR A 77 30.68 -9.04 25.51
C THR A 77 31.46 -9.57 24.30
N ASN A 78 32.04 -10.76 24.40
CA ASN A 78 32.72 -11.38 23.27
C ASN A 78 31.75 -11.75 22.16
N ILE A 79 30.59 -12.35 22.50
CA ILE A 79 29.56 -12.69 21.54
C ILE A 79 29.03 -11.43 20.83
N LEU A 80 28.80 -10.38 21.60
CA LEU A 80 28.32 -9.11 21.05
C LEU A 80 29.36 -8.46 20.13
N ASN A 81 30.62 -8.47 20.50
CA ASN A 81 31.70 -7.95 19.67
C ASN A 81 31.85 -8.73 18.36
N ASP A 82 31.78 -10.06 18.41
CA ASP A 82 31.87 -10.91 17.23
C ASP A 82 30.70 -10.66 16.27
N PHE A 83 29.50 -10.60 16.81
CA PHE A 83 28.31 -10.27 16.02
C PHE A 83 28.41 -8.86 15.42
N TYR A 84 28.71 -7.85 16.23
CA TYR A 84 28.79 -6.46 15.78
C TYR A 84 29.91 -6.26 14.76
N GLY A 85 31.03 -6.95 14.93
CA GLY A 85 32.19 -6.89 14.03
C GLY A 85 31.90 -7.36 12.61
N THR A 86 30.90 -8.22 12.45
CA THR A 86 30.42 -8.68 11.11
C THR A 86 29.20 -7.92 10.64
N PHE A 87 28.28 -7.62 11.54
CA PHE A 87 27.00 -6.99 11.20
C PHE A 87 27.15 -5.51 10.82
N HIS A 88 27.89 -4.73 11.62
CA HIS A 88 28.01 -3.30 11.40
C HIS A 88 28.68 -2.93 10.08
N PRO A 89 29.77 -3.57 9.62
CA PRO A 89 30.31 -3.33 8.28
C PRO A 89 29.31 -3.59 7.18
N THR A 90 28.49 -4.65 7.30
CA THR A 90 27.42 -4.94 6.35
C THR A 90 26.38 -3.81 6.32
N VAL A 91 25.98 -3.28 7.48
CA VAL A 91 25.05 -2.14 7.56
C VAL A 91 25.63 -0.90 6.87
N VAL A 92 26.91 -0.62 7.07
CA VAL A 92 27.58 0.53 6.42
C VAL A 92 27.62 0.34 4.91
N ASP A 93 28.04 -0.83 4.44
CA ASP A 93 28.11 -1.13 3.01
C ASP A 93 26.73 -1.06 2.34
N VAL A 94 25.72 -1.67 2.95
CA VAL A 94 24.34 -1.63 2.44
C VAL A 94 23.80 -0.19 2.40
N LYS A 95 24.11 0.63 3.41
CA LYS A 95 23.70 2.03 3.44
C LYS A 95 24.30 2.85 2.30
N GLU A 96 25.54 2.56 1.93
CA GLU A 96 26.29 3.30 0.91
C GLU A 96 26.04 2.76 -0.51
N ASN A 97 25.94 1.46 -0.66
CA ASN A 97 26.02 0.78 -1.96
C ASN A 97 24.72 0.05 -2.39
N ALA A 98 23.79 -0.25 -1.46
CA ALA A 98 22.59 -0.99 -1.83
C ALA A 98 21.66 -0.17 -2.71
N THR A 99 21.16 -0.81 -3.75
CA THR A 99 20.08 -0.27 -4.58
C THR A 99 18.80 -0.19 -3.74
N ARG A 100 18.10 0.92 -3.83
CA ARG A 100 16.84 1.09 -3.11
C ARG A 100 15.79 0.15 -3.68
N GLU A 101 15.39 -0.84 -2.90
CA GLU A 101 14.26 -1.73 -3.25
C GLU A 101 12.95 -0.94 -3.11
N THR A 102 12.35 -0.60 -4.22
CA THR A 102 11.08 0.16 -4.27
C THR A 102 9.89 -0.70 -4.70
N GLY A 103 10.14 -1.99 -4.99
CA GLY A 103 9.12 -2.85 -5.59
C GLY A 103 8.61 -2.30 -6.92
N GLU A 104 9.51 -1.69 -7.70
CA GLU A 104 9.17 -1.03 -8.95
C GLU A 104 8.67 -2.03 -9.99
N ARG A 105 7.52 -1.74 -10.61
CA ARG A 105 6.95 -2.50 -11.70
C ARG A 105 6.62 -1.58 -12.87
N PHE A 106 7.15 -1.88 -14.04
CA PHE A 106 6.80 -1.20 -15.28
C PHE A 106 5.39 -1.60 -15.72
N LEU A 107 4.52 -0.63 -15.95
CA LEU A 107 3.15 -0.83 -16.40
C LEU A 107 3.01 -0.67 -17.91
N GLY A 108 3.78 0.21 -18.52
CA GLY A 108 3.71 0.54 -19.93
C GLY A 108 4.16 1.96 -20.22
N GLN A 109 3.77 2.49 -21.37
CA GLN A 109 4.02 3.88 -21.78
C GLN A 109 2.75 4.70 -21.72
N HIS A 110 2.87 5.96 -21.33
CA HIS A 110 1.76 6.91 -21.34
C HIS A 110 1.32 7.16 -22.79
N PRO A 111 0.03 7.02 -23.12
CA PRO A 111 -0.45 7.05 -24.51
C PRO A 111 -0.06 8.31 -25.29
N ASP A 112 -0.15 9.47 -24.66
CA ASP A 112 0.05 10.74 -25.33
C ASP A 112 1.52 11.18 -25.36
N SER A 113 2.27 10.95 -24.28
CA SER A 113 3.64 11.44 -24.15
C SER A 113 4.72 10.39 -24.41
N GLY A 114 4.36 9.09 -24.49
CA GLY A 114 5.31 7.98 -24.64
C GLY A 114 6.21 7.75 -23.42
N ARG A 115 6.04 8.51 -22.32
CA ARG A 115 6.85 8.42 -21.10
C ARG A 115 6.55 7.13 -20.34
N LYS A 116 7.54 6.60 -19.66
CA LYS A 116 7.38 5.38 -18.85
C LYS A 116 6.37 5.57 -17.72
N VAL A 117 5.48 4.61 -17.55
CA VAL A 117 4.57 4.53 -16.42
C VAL A 117 5.01 3.38 -15.54
N ILE A 118 5.34 3.68 -14.28
CA ILE A 118 5.79 2.71 -13.30
C ILE A 118 4.97 2.83 -12.03
N VAL A 119 4.79 1.72 -11.32
CA VAL A 119 4.25 1.72 -9.97
C VAL A 119 5.33 1.27 -9.01
N ARG A 120 5.43 1.93 -7.86
CA ARG A 120 6.45 1.64 -6.85
C ARG A 120 6.06 2.10 -5.46
N LEU A 121 6.82 1.67 -4.46
CA LEU A 121 6.69 2.19 -3.10
C LEU A 121 7.45 3.51 -2.97
N GLY A 122 6.74 4.59 -2.66
CA GLY A 122 7.31 5.90 -2.35
C GLY A 122 7.36 6.19 -0.86
N LYS A 123 7.82 7.41 -0.51
CA LYS A 123 7.95 7.85 0.90
C LYS A 123 6.61 7.84 1.65
N PHE A 124 5.52 8.08 0.96
CA PHE A 124 4.17 8.22 1.55
C PHE A 124 3.25 7.02 1.24
N GLY A 125 3.79 5.95 0.67
CA GLY A 125 3.07 4.74 0.30
C GLY A 125 3.18 4.39 -1.17
N PRO A 126 2.42 3.40 -1.63
CA PRO A 126 2.38 3.00 -3.03
C PRO A 126 1.95 4.14 -3.94
N MET A 127 2.64 4.33 -5.06
CA MET A 127 2.38 5.39 -6.03
C MET A 127 2.65 4.96 -7.46
N VAL A 128 1.96 5.59 -8.40
CA VAL A 128 2.29 5.55 -9.82
C VAL A 128 3.14 6.77 -10.16
N GLN A 129 4.08 6.58 -11.03
CA GLN A 129 4.95 7.62 -11.57
C GLN A 129 4.88 7.59 -13.09
N ILE A 130 4.70 8.75 -13.73
CA ILE A 130 4.86 8.92 -15.17
C ILE A 130 6.14 9.71 -15.41
N GLY A 131 7.02 9.12 -16.19
CA GLY A 131 8.34 9.66 -16.49
C GLY A 131 9.41 9.29 -15.48
N THR A 132 10.65 9.62 -15.81
CA THR A 132 11.86 9.38 -15.02
C THR A 132 12.57 10.69 -14.73
N VAL A 133 13.63 10.64 -13.94
CA VAL A 133 14.50 11.81 -13.69
C VAL A 133 15.34 12.20 -14.90
N ASP A 134 15.47 11.29 -15.87
CA ASP A 134 16.23 11.48 -17.11
C ASP A 134 15.39 12.11 -18.23
N ASP A 135 14.06 12.23 -18.03
CA ASP A 135 13.18 12.87 -19.00
C ASP A 135 13.34 14.41 -18.94
N GLU A 136 13.08 15.10 -20.04
CA GLU A 136 13.10 16.57 -20.09
C GLU A 136 12.10 17.19 -19.10
N GLU A 137 10.93 16.59 -18.98
CA GLU A 137 9.90 16.99 -18.02
C GLU A 137 10.04 16.23 -16.70
N LYS A 138 9.80 16.92 -15.60
CA LYS A 138 9.79 16.30 -14.27
C LYS A 138 8.77 15.18 -14.18
N PRO A 139 9.09 14.07 -13.48
CA PRO A 139 8.12 13.01 -13.26
C PRO A 139 6.93 13.51 -12.44
N ILE A 140 5.75 13.01 -12.79
CA ILE A 140 4.51 13.26 -12.05
C ILE A 140 4.08 12.00 -11.29
N PHE A 141 3.39 12.20 -10.17
CA PHE A 141 3.09 11.13 -9.23
C PHE A 141 1.62 11.13 -8.82
N ALA A 142 1.05 9.94 -8.67
CA ALA A 142 -0.28 9.74 -8.12
C ALA A 142 -0.25 8.58 -7.10
N GLY A 143 -0.86 8.77 -5.91
CA GLY A 143 -0.99 7.72 -4.90
C GLY A 143 -2.00 6.65 -5.33
N LEU A 144 -1.75 5.38 -4.97
CA LEU A 144 -2.71 4.31 -5.18
C LEU A 144 -3.92 4.46 -4.25
N LEU A 145 -5.07 4.01 -4.72
CA LEU A 145 -6.27 3.86 -3.89
C LEU A 145 -6.08 2.72 -2.88
N PRO A 146 -6.79 2.74 -1.74
CA PRO A 146 -6.63 1.73 -0.68
C PRO A 146 -6.91 0.27 -1.12
N ASN A 147 -7.69 0.09 -2.18
CA ASN A 147 -8.04 -1.21 -2.77
C ASN A 147 -7.11 -1.63 -3.90
N GLN A 148 -6.19 -0.77 -4.33
CA GLN A 148 -5.22 -1.05 -5.39
C GLN A 148 -3.91 -1.57 -4.79
N LYS A 149 -3.21 -2.42 -5.54
CA LYS A 149 -1.94 -3.04 -5.14
C LYS A 149 -0.88 -2.87 -6.23
N ILE A 150 0.37 -2.65 -5.81
CA ILE A 150 1.52 -2.55 -6.73
C ILE A 150 1.56 -3.78 -7.65
N SER A 151 1.32 -4.97 -7.10
CA SER A 151 1.41 -6.24 -7.82
C SER A 151 0.29 -6.45 -8.86
N LYS A 152 -0.85 -5.76 -8.75
CA LYS A 152 -2.06 -6.04 -9.55
C LYS A 152 -2.51 -4.89 -10.44
N ILE A 153 -2.21 -3.65 -10.09
CA ILE A 153 -2.69 -2.47 -10.84
C ILE A 153 -2.30 -2.55 -12.32
N THR A 154 -3.24 -2.26 -13.19
CA THR A 154 -3.06 -2.18 -14.66
C THR A 154 -2.62 -0.78 -15.09
N LEU A 155 -2.17 -0.64 -16.34
CA LEU A 155 -1.83 0.67 -16.90
C LEU A 155 -3.03 1.62 -16.93
N ASP A 156 -4.20 1.12 -17.36
CA ASP A 156 -5.41 1.94 -17.47
C ASP A 156 -5.86 2.45 -16.09
N GLU A 157 -5.88 1.57 -15.08
CA GLU A 157 -6.20 1.96 -13.70
C GLU A 157 -5.20 2.98 -13.14
N ALA A 158 -3.91 2.84 -13.49
CA ALA A 158 -2.87 3.76 -13.07
C ALA A 158 -3.03 5.14 -13.70
N LEU A 159 -3.41 5.22 -14.97
CA LEU A 159 -3.64 6.49 -15.67
C LEU A 159 -4.88 7.23 -15.11
N GLU A 160 -5.92 6.51 -14.70
CA GLU A 160 -7.10 7.11 -14.07
C GLU A 160 -6.74 7.91 -12.81
N LEU A 161 -5.71 7.50 -12.05
CA LEU A 161 -5.30 8.19 -10.82
C LEU A 161 -4.79 9.63 -11.07
N PHE A 162 -4.32 9.92 -12.28
CA PHE A 162 -3.86 11.26 -12.65
C PHE A 162 -5.00 12.24 -13.00
N LYS A 163 -6.25 11.75 -13.03
CA LYS A 163 -7.44 12.61 -13.10
C LYS A 163 -7.78 13.28 -11.77
N LEU A 164 -7.10 12.90 -10.69
CA LEU A 164 -7.23 13.55 -9.39
C LEU A 164 -6.38 14.86 -9.33
N PRO A 165 -6.85 15.92 -8.68
CA PRO A 165 -8.13 16.03 -7.96
C PRO A 165 -9.32 16.01 -8.93
N PHE A 166 -10.35 15.22 -8.56
CA PHE A 166 -11.55 15.08 -9.37
C PHE A 166 -12.61 16.09 -8.92
N TYR A 167 -13.11 16.89 -9.87
CA TYR A 167 -14.19 17.83 -9.61
C TYR A 167 -15.53 17.08 -9.54
N VAL A 168 -16.13 17.10 -8.36
CA VAL A 168 -17.40 16.40 -8.09
C VAL A 168 -18.61 17.26 -8.45
N GLY A 169 -18.52 18.58 -8.25
CA GLY A 169 -19.58 19.55 -8.50
C GLY A 169 -19.46 20.79 -7.60
N ASP A 170 -20.48 21.65 -7.63
CA ASP A 170 -20.55 22.85 -6.78
C ASP A 170 -21.56 22.65 -5.64
N PHE A 171 -21.17 23.08 -4.44
CA PHE A 171 -22.02 23.14 -3.26
C PHE A 171 -21.79 24.46 -2.54
N GLU A 172 -22.86 25.18 -2.20
CA GLU A 172 -22.78 26.51 -1.57
C GLU A 172 -21.91 27.51 -2.36
N ASN A 173 -22.01 27.53 -3.68
CA ASN A 173 -21.23 28.34 -4.62
C ASN A 173 -19.71 28.12 -4.56
N GLU A 174 -19.27 26.99 -4.06
CA GLU A 174 -17.86 26.59 -3.98
C GLU A 174 -17.66 25.16 -4.49
N LYS A 175 -16.48 24.91 -5.05
CA LYS A 175 -16.14 23.61 -5.61
C LYS A 175 -16.06 22.54 -4.54
N VAL A 176 -16.55 21.36 -4.88
CA VAL A 176 -16.33 20.12 -4.17
C VAL A 176 -15.38 19.27 -5.00
N GLU A 177 -14.24 18.91 -4.44
CA GLU A 177 -13.23 18.10 -5.11
C GLU A 177 -12.93 16.85 -4.26
N SER A 178 -12.74 15.73 -4.93
CA SER A 178 -12.22 14.51 -4.31
C SER A 178 -10.75 14.32 -4.69
N ASN A 179 -9.97 13.81 -3.76
CA ASN A 179 -8.55 13.55 -3.98
C ASN A 179 -8.04 12.42 -3.06
N VAL A 180 -6.80 12.02 -3.25
CA VAL A 180 -6.09 11.07 -2.38
C VAL A 180 -4.92 11.78 -1.71
N GLY A 181 -4.89 11.75 -0.39
CA GLY A 181 -3.83 12.33 0.43
C GLY A 181 -3.08 11.28 1.26
N ARG A 182 -2.18 11.76 2.12
CA ARG A 182 -1.37 10.91 3.01
C ARG A 182 -2.19 9.95 3.88
N PHE A 183 -3.40 10.37 4.26
CA PHE A 183 -4.29 9.58 5.13
C PHE A 183 -5.36 8.80 4.35
N GLY A 184 -5.32 8.83 3.02
CA GLY A 184 -6.27 8.18 2.14
C GLY A 184 -7.15 9.15 1.35
N PRO A 185 -8.21 8.63 0.71
CA PRO A 185 -9.14 9.44 -0.06
C PRO A 185 -9.90 10.45 0.81
N TYR A 186 -10.12 11.65 0.28
CA TYR A 186 -10.84 12.71 0.98
C TYR A 186 -11.62 13.59 0.01
N ILE A 187 -12.62 14.30 0.56
CA ILE A 187 -13.33 15.40 -0.09
C ILE A 187 -12.78 16.70 0.47
N ARG A 188 -12.60 17.67 -0.41
CA ARG A 188 -12.31 19.06 -0.06
C ARG A 188 -13.48 19.95 -0.47
N HIS A 189 -13.99 20.74 0.47
CA HIS A 189 -14.96 21.79 0.22
C HIS A 189 -14.64 22.99 1.11
N LYS A 190 -14.33 24.15 0.53
CA LYS A 190 -13.80 25.31 1.24
C LYS A 190 -12.55 24.91 2.08
N ASN A 191 -12.62 25.08 3.40
CA ASN A 191 -11.58 24.68 4.35
C ASN A 191 -11.90 23.38 5.07
N ILE A 192 -12.92 22.63 4.64
CA ILE A 192 -13.35 21.38 5.25
C ILE A 192 -12.72 20.22 4.46
N PHE A 193 -12.09 19.31 5.18
CA PHE A 193 -11.57 18.06 4.65
C PHE A 193 -12.34 16.89 5.29
N VAL A 194 -12.95 16.05 4.47
CA VAL A 194 -13.74 14.91 4.92
C VAL A 194 -13.12 13.64 4.38
N SER A 195 -12.69 12.74 5.26
CA SER A 195 -12.18 11.44 4.86
C SER A 195 -13.26 10.61 4.18
N LEU A 196 -12.94 10.02 3.03
CA LEU A 196 -13.81 9.08 2.34
C LEU A 196 -13.65 7.66 2.91
N PRO A 197 -14.74 6.93 3.11
CA PRO A 197 -14.69 5.50 3.37
C PRO A 197 -13.90 4.76 2.28
N LYS A 198 -13.13 3.74 2.66
CA LYS A 198 -12.30 2.95 1.72
C LYS A 198 -13.10 2.24 0.62
N THR A 199 -14.41 2.12 0.82
CA THR A 199 -15.35 1.50 -0.13
C THR A 199 -15.80 2.44 -1.24
N ILE A 200 -15.54 3.75 -1.12
CA ILE A 200 -15.95 4.77 -2.09
C ILE A 200 -14.76 5.14 -2.97
N ASN A 201 -14.94 4.98 -4.29
CA ASN A 201 -13.95 5.43 -5.26
C ASN A 201 -14.03 6.97 -5.40
N PRO A 202 -12.96 7.72 -5.15
CA PRO A 202 -12.96 9.18 -5.27
C PRO A 202 -13.24 9.68 -6.69
N LEU A 203 -12.99 8.87 -7.73
CA LEU A 203 -13.25 9.21 -9.14
C LEU A 203 -14.72 9.01 -9.55
N GLU A 204 -15.51 8.31 -8.74
CA GLU A 204 -16.91 7.98 -9.02
C GLU A 204 -17.86 8.59 -7.97
N LEU A 205 -17.36 9.52 -7.17
CA LEU A 205 -18.12 10.14 -6.08
C LEU A 205 -19.22 11.04 -6.65
N SER A 206 -20.48 10.77 -6.28
CA SER A 206 -21.60 11.65 -6.62
C SER A 206 -21.63 12.89 -5.71
N LEU A 207 -22.14 14.00 -6.25
CA LEU A 207 -22.27 15.27 -5.51
C LEU A 207 -23.19 15.11 -4.29
N GLU A 208 -24.29 14.35 -4.43
CA GLU A 208 -25.23 14.11 -3.32
C GLU A 208 -24.53 13.41 -2.15
N LYS A 209 -23.73 12.37 -2.44
CA LYS A 209 -22.97 11.65 -1.39
C LYS A 209 -21.88 12.52 -0.78
N ALA A 210 -21.24 13.36 -1.58
CA ALA A 210 -20.26 14.32 -1.08
C ALA A 210 -20.91 15.30 -0.10
N ILE A 211 -22.06 15.87 -0.45
CA ILE A 211 -22.82 16.80 0.41
C ILE A 211 -23.26 16.12 1.72
N GLU A 212 -23.74 14.89 1.65
CA GLU A 212 -24.10 14.11 2.84
C GLU A 212 -22.93 14.02 3.81
N LEU A 213 -21.76 13.58 3.33
CA LEU A 213 -20.56 13.42 4.14
C LEU A 213 -20.03 14.76 4.70
N ILE A 214 -20.10 15.84 3.93
CA ILE A 214 -19.73 17.17 4.39
C ILE A 214 -20.66 17.63 5.53
N ASN A 215 -21.97 17.40 5.39
CA ASN A 215 -22.94 17.80 6.41
C ASN A 215 -22.81 16.92 7.68
N GLU A 216 -22.52 15.64 7.55
CA GLU A 216 -22.20 14.77 8.70
C GLU A 216 -20.97 15.28 9.46
N LYS A 217 -19.89 15.60 8.72
CA LYS A 217 -18.68 16.17 9.33
C LYS A 217 -18.95 17.47 10.06
N ARG A 218 -19.74 18.38 9.47
CA ARG A 218 -20.13 19.64 10.09
C ARG A 218 -20.92 19.45 11.39
N LYS A 219 -21.79 18.42 11.44
CA LYS A 219 -22.55 18.07 12.66
C LYS A 219 -21.62 17.54 13.75
N ILE A 220 -20.63 16.73 13.38
CA ILE A 220 -19.65 16.20 14.34
C ILE A 220 -18.73 17.30 14.88
N ASP A 221 -18.30 18.23 14.00
CA ASP A 221 -17.43 19.33 14.38
C ASP A 221 -18.17 20.52 15.01
N ALA A 222 -19.50 20.48 15.02
CA ALA A 222 -20.30 21.52 15.70
C ALA A 222 -20.09 21.44 17.20
N PRO A 223 -19.89 22.59 17.87
CA PRO A 223 -19.72 22.61 19.31
C PRO A 223 -20.96 22.06 20.02
N VAL A 224 -20.75 21.20 21.00
CA VAL A 224 -21.82 20.56 21.81
C VAL A 224 -22.44 21.59 22.78
N GLY A 225 -21.70 22.63 23.13
CA GLY A 225 -22.15 23.67 24.05
C GLY A 225 -21.10 24.75 24.23
N LYS A 226 -21.35 25.61 25.22
CA LYS A 226 -20.39 26.66 25.61
C LYS A 226 -20.06 26.52 27.09
N TYR A 227 -18.77 26.57 27.40
CA TYR A 227 -18.27 26.63 28.78
C TYR A 227 -17.41 27.91 28.92
N GLU A 228 -17.73 28.74 29.86
CA GLU A 228 -17.05 30.04 30.13
C GLU A 228 -16.87 30.93 28.86
N GLY A 229 -17.83 30.88 27.94
CA GLY A 229 -17.81 31.62 26.70
C GLY A 229 -17.02 31.00 25.53
N HIS A 230 -16.38 29.87 25.75
CA HIS A 230 -15.68 29.07 24.73
C HIS A 230 -16.56 27.90 24.24
N ASP A 231 -16.51 27.64 22.95
CA ASP A 231 -17.18 26.51 22.32
C ASP A 231 -16.51 25.20 22.79
N ILE A 232 -17.33 24.22 23.22
CA ILE A 232 -16.93 22.87 23.65
C ILE A 232 -17.68 21.80 22.87
#